data_779a2083454b8e277c944e4379117765
#
_entry.id   779a2083454b8e277c944e4379117765
#
_cell.length_a   1.000
_cell.length_b   1.000
_cell.length_c   1.000
_cell.angle_alpha   90.00
_cell.angle_beta   90.00
_cell.angle_gamma   90.00
#
_symmetry.space_group_name_H-M   'P 1'
#
loop_
_entity.id
_entity.type
_entity.pdbx_description
1 polymer ?
#
loop_
_entity_poly.entity_id
_entity_poly.type
_entity_poly.pdbx_seq_one_letter_code
_entity_poly.pdbx_strand_id
1 'polypeptide(L)'
;MQYALLGDLHSDFKNTKAVLKHIQEIAPHAKIIGLGDLYECIIGKRKATTLTKHVSLEEAVIMKKKFTKLLTFPSIIGNQEERIAAITGRKEFLHYEEKIIIENATLMHGHQFEIDEDFHVTFPPYETQLLFFGHSHREAIYINGVRTKIEYNKPIYVGDQKYEINVGAVVESRDWCLYDSEEMTVTFLQAAKK
;
A
#
# COMPACT_ATOMS: atom_id res chain seq x y z
N MET A 1 15.15 -9.58 -9.41
CA MET A 1 14.50 -8.35 -9.93
C MET A 1 14.09 -7.45 -8.78
N GLN A 2 14.13 -6.10 -8.96
CA GLN A 2 13.78 -5.17 -7.88
C GLN A 2 12.38 -4.58 -8.05
N TYR A 3 11.66 -4.47 -6.92
CA TYR A 3 10.33 -3.88 -6.81
C TYR A 3 10.31 -2.81 -5.73
N ALA A 4 9.80 -1.63 -6.07
CA ALA A 4 9.52 -0.56 -5.10
C ALA A 4 8.02 -0.62 -4.75
N LEU A 5 7.73 -1.00 -3.51
CA LEU A 5 6.37 -1.20 -3.01
C LEU A 5 5.98 -0.04 -2.10
N LEU A 6 4.86 0.62 -2.40
CA LEU A 6 4.36 1.77 -1.65
C LEU A 6 2.83 1.74 -1.60
N GLY A 7 2.24 2.17 -0.49
CA GLY A 7 0.78 2.21 -0.30
C GLY A 7 0.34 3.45 0.45
N ASP A 8 -0.98 3.58 0.64
CA ASP A 8 -1.58 4.59 1.50
C ASP A 8 -1.13 6.02 1.12
N LEU A 9 -1.36 6.39 -0.16
CA LEU A 9 -0.97 7.68 -0.71
C LEU A 9 -1.97 8.79 -0.38
N HIS A 10 -3.24 8.44 -0.23
CA HIS A 10 -4.34 9.33 0.20
C HIS A 10 -4.36 10.69 -0.51
N SER A 11 -4.14 10.70 -1.81
CA SER A 11 -4.08 11.94 -2.63
C SER A 11 -3.01 12.96 -2.19
N ASP A 12 -2.04 12.57 -1.34
CA ASP A 12 -0.95 13.46 -0.91
C ASP A 12 0.10 13.63 -2.00
N PHE A 13 -0.08 14.67 -2.79
CA PHE A 13 0.84 15.01 -3.88
C PHE A 13 2.28 15.24 -3.40
N LYS A 14 2.47 15.91 -2.25
CA LYS A 14 3.80 16.30 -1.77
C LYS A 14 4.60 15.07 -1.33
N ASN A 15 3.98 14.22 -0.52
CA ASN A 15 4.65 13.02 -0.01
C ASN A 15 4.85 11.99 -1.11
N THR A 16 3.84 11.75 -1.97
CA THR A 16 3.95 10.84 -3.12
C THR A 16 5.08 11.27 -4.06
N LYS A 17 5.15 12.56 -4.42
CA LYS A 17 6.23 13.07 -5.27
C LYS A 17 7.62 12.89 -4.63
N ALA A 18 7.73 13.07 -3.30
CA ALA A 18 8.99 12.89 -2.58
C ALA A 18 9.43 11.41 -2.59
N VAL A 19 8.49 10.49 -2.36
CA VAL A 19 8.77 9.04 -2.40
C VAL A 19 9.17 8.61 -3.80
N LEU A 20 8.42 8.98 -4.84
CA LEU A 20 8.76 8.63 -6.23
C LEU A 20 10.13 9.16 -6.65
N LYS A 21 10.50 10.38 -6.20
CA LYS A 21 11.83 10.92 -6.41
C LYS A 21 12.90 10.10 -5.68
N HIS A 22 12.66 9.72 -4.43
CA HIS A 22 13.57 8.89 -3.65
C HIS A 22 13.77 7.50 -4.25
N ILE A 23 12.68 6.87 -4.76
CA ILE A 23 12.77 5.61 -5.51
C ILE A 23 13.67 5.77 -6.73
N GLN A 24 13.50 6.86 -7.50
CA GLN A 24 14.34 7.13 -8.67
C GLN A 24 15.82 7.32 -8.32
N GLU A 25 16.13 7.85 -7.12
CA GLU A 25 17.50 8.05 -6.64
C GLU A 25 18.13 6.75 -6.11
N ILE A 26 17.36 5.92 -5.40
CA ILE A 26 17.87 4.70 -4.73
C ILE A 26 17.82 3.47 -5.64
N ALA A 27 16.74 3.30 -6.38
CA ALA A 27 16.46 2.11 -7.18
C ALA A 27 15.83 2.48 -8.54
N PRO A 28 16.57 3.16 -9.45
CA PRO A 28 16.03 3.72 -10.69
C PRO A 28 15.46 2.69 -11.66
N HIS A 29 15.81 1.42 -11.49
CA HIS A 29 15.35 0.31 -12.34
C HIS A 29 14.29 -0.58 -11.67
N ALA A 30 13.91 -0.28 -10.43
CA ALA A 30 12.88 -1.03 -9.73
C ALA A 30 11.50 -0.81 -10.38
N LYS A 31 10.73 -1.89 -10.48
CA LYS A 31 9.32 -1.80 -10.88
C LYS A 31 8.51 -1.27 -9.70
N ILE A 32 7.82 -0.16 -9.89
CA ILE A 32 6.96 0.43 -8.86
C ILE A 32 5.60 -0.26 -8.88
N ILE A 33 5.09 -0.66 -7.69
CA ILE A 33 3.73 -1.21 -7.54
C ILE A 33 3.07 -0.56 -6.32
N GLY A 34 1.84 -0.05 -6.51
CA GLY A 34 1.01 0.51 -5.45
C GLY A 34 0.27 -0.58 -4.67
N LEU A 35 0.18 -0.42 -3.36
CA LEU A 35 -0.53 -1.33 -2.47
C LEU A 35 -1.91 -0.79 -2.02
N GLY A 36 -2.58 0.01 -2.87
CA GLY A 36 -3.92 0.54 -2.63
C GLY A 36 -3.93 1.86 -1.85
N ASP A 37 -5.14 2.36 -1.61
CA ASP A 37 -5.43 3.66 -0.99
C ASP A 37 -4.66 4.81 -1.66
N LEU A 38 -4.76 4.83 -3.01
CA LEU A 38 -4.14 5.88 -3.83
C LEU A 38 -4.84 7.22 -3.60
N TYR A 39 -6.18 7.18 -3.50
CA TYR A 39 -7.03 8.37 -3.34
C TYR A 39 -7.54 8.51 -1.90
N GLU A 40 -7.88 9.74 -1.51
CA GLU A 40 -8.56 10.02 -0.25
C GLU A 40 -10.06 10.17 -0.47
N CYS A 41 -10.85 9.29 0.16
CA CYS A 41 -12.29 9.42 0.23
C CYS A 41 -12.69 10.40 1.34
N ILE A 42 -13.24 11.55 0.98
CA ILE A 42 -13.63 12.61 1.92
C ILE A 42 -14.78 12.16 2.85
N ILE A 43 -15.60 11.21 2.37
CA ILE A 43 -16.75 10.70 3.12
C ILE A 43 -16.31 9.50 3.95
N GLY A 44 -16.22 9.71 5.26
CA GLY A 44 -15.82 8.66 6.22
C GLY A 44 -16.75 7.45 6.21
N LYS A 45 -16.24 6.28 6.62
CA LYS A 45 -16.90 4.97 6.59
C LYS A 45 -18.34 5.00 7.16
N ARG A 46 -18.53 5.60 8.35
CA ARG A 46 -19.85 5.69 8.99
C ARG A 46 -20.87 6.49 8.18
N LYS A 47 -20.46 7.62 7.56
CA LYS A 47 -21.33 8.44 6.72
C LYS A 47 -21.63 7.74 5.40
N ALA A 48 -20.66 7.06 4.80
CA ALA A 48 -20.83 6.32 3.55
C ALA A 48 -21.96 5.27 3.63
N THR A 49 -22.07 4.55 4.77
CA THR A 49 -23.13 3.53 4.95
C THR A 49 -24.55 4.10 5.13
N THR A 50 -24.68 5.40 5.36
CA THR A 50 -25.99 6.07 5.53
C THR A 50 -26.48 6.79 4.26
N LEU A 51 -25.67 6.82 3.21
CA LEU A 51 -26.06 7.47 1.96
C LEU A 51 -27.14 6.67 1.24
N THR A 52 -28.22 7.34 0.87
CA THR A 52 -29.37 6.76 0.13
C THR A 52 -29.29 7.02 -1.38
N LYS A 53 -28.35 7.86 -1.82
CA LYS A 53 -28.13 8.22 -3.23
C LYS A 53 -26.62 8.41 -3.46
N HIS A 54 -26.19 8.17 -4.70
CA HIS A 54 -24.82 8.47 -5.08
C HIS A 54 -24.53 9.97 -4.98
N VAL A 55 -23.33 10.29 -4.57
CA VAL A 55 -22.80 11.65 -4.53
C VAL A 55 -21.90 11.91 -5.76
N SER A 56 -21.62 13.16 -6.06
CA SER A 56 -20.69 13.52 -7.12
C SER A 56 -19.25 13.09 -6.76
N LEU A 57 -18.41 12.93 -7.78
CA LEU A 57 -16.99 12.58 -7.58
C LEU A 57 -16.26 13.66 -6.77
N GLU A 58 -16.58 14.93 -7.00
CA GLU A 58 -15.98 16.08 -6.32
C GLU A 58 -16.32 16.12 -4.82
N GLU A 59 -17.52 15.62 -4.44
CA GLU A 59 -17.92 15.48 -3.04
C GLU A 59 -17.33 14.25 -2.36
N ALA A 60 -16.90 13.27 -3.14
CA ALA A 60 -16.44 11.97 -2.62
C ALA A 60 -14.92 11.88 -2.46
N VAL A 61 -14.13 12.49 -3.33
CA VAL A 61 -12.70 12.20 -3.43
C VAL A 61 -11.84 13.45 -3.66
N ILE A 62 -10.66 13.47 -3.06
CA ILE A 62 -9.61 14.43 -3.39
C ILE A 62 -8.85 13.93 -4.62
N MET A 63 -9.23 14.39 -5.82
CA MET A 63 -8.61 13.97 -7.09
C MET A 63 -8.05 15.14 -7.88
N LYS A 64 -6.89 15.65 -7.46
CA LYS A 64 -6.21 16.75 -8.16
C LYS A 64 -5.43 16.22 -9.36
N LYS A 65 -5.61 16.84 -10.53
CA LYS A 65 -4.94 16.48 -11.80
C LYS A 65 -3.41 16.28 -11.67
N LYS A 66 -2.74 17.11 -10.87
CA LYS A 66 -1.29 16.99 -10.63
C LYS A 66 -0.90 15.73 -9.85
N PHE A 67 -1.78 15.26 -8.94
CA PHE A 67 -1.59 14.00 -8.21
C PHE A 67 -1.82 12.81 -9.12
N THR A 68 -2.95 12.77 -9.84
CA THR A 68 -3.29 11.67 -10.76
C THR A 68 -2.19 11.42 -11.80
N LYS A 69 -1.49 12.48 -12.25
CA LYS A 69 -0.36 12.35 -13.18
C LYS A 69 0.87 11.64 -12.59
N LEU A 70 0.96 11.49 -11.29
CA LEU A 70 2.03 10.73 -10.64
C LEU A 70 1.76 9.22 -10.67
N LEU A 71 0.50 8.82 -10.79
CA LEU A 71 0.06 7.41 -10.72
C LEU A 71 0.28 6.74 -12.09
N THR A 72 1.55 6.45 -12.43
CA THR A 72 1.95 5.84 -13.71
C THR A 72 2.36 4.37 -13.55
N PHE A 73 2.07 3.77 -12.42
CA PHE A 73 2.44 2.42 -12.04
C PHE A 73 1.19 1.57 -11.72
N PRO A 74 1.25 0.24 -11.85
CA PRO A 74 0.16 -0.64 -11.44
C PRO A 74 -0.06 -0.57 -9.94
N SER A 75 -1.31 -0.79 -9.52
CA SER A 75 -1.68 -0.83 -8.10
C SER A 75 -2.73 -1.91 -7.87
N ILE A 76 -2.84 -2.36 -6.63
CA ILE A 76 -3.99 -3.10 -6.14
C ILE A 76 -5.03 -2.12 -5.59
N ILE A 77 -6.25 -2.63 -5.38
CA ILE A 77 -7.35 -1.86 -4.81
C ILE A 77 -7.16 -1.69 -3.30
N GLY A 78 -7.49 -0.50 -2.78
CA GLY A 78 -7.61 -0.25 -1.35
C GLY A 78 -9.05 0.01 -0.93
N ASN A 79 -9.31 0.08 0.36
CA ASN A 79 -10.65 0.35 0.87
C ASN A 79 -11.16 1.77 0.56
N GLN A 80 -10.27 2.70 0.26
CA GLN A 80 -10.67 4.03 -0.19
C GLN A 80 -11.26 3.98 -1.60
N GLU A 81 -10.62 3.29 -2.54
CA GLU A 81 -11.13 3.10 -3.90
C GLU A 81 -12.48 2.38 -3.89
N GLU A 82 -12.63 1.32 -3.10
CA GLU A 82 -13.91 0.61 -2.93
C GLU A 82 -15.02 1.54 -2.40
N ARG A 83 -14.69 2.34 -1.38
CA ARG A 83 -15.65 3.29 -0.79
C ARG A 83 -16.05 4.36 -1.79
N ILE A 84 -15.08 4.93 -2.53
CA ILE A 84 -15.35 5.93 -3.58
C ILE A 84 -16.28 5.33 -4.64
N ALA A 85 -16.00 4.12 -5.12
CA ALA A 85 -16.84 3.42 -6.08
C ALA A 85 -18.27 3.21 -5.55
N ALA A 86 -18.41 2.73 -4.31
CA ALA A 86 -19.69 2.45 -3.68
C ALA A 86 -20.56 3.72 -3.54
N ILE A 87 -19.99 4.84 -3.09
CA ILE A 87 -20.77 6.06 -2.85
C ILE A 87 -21.00 6.92 -4.09
N THR A 88 -20.21 6.73 -5.16
CA THR A 88 -20.35 7.50 -6.40
C THR A 88 -20.97 6.71 -7.55
N GLY A 89 -21.01 5.37 -7.46
CA GLY A 89 -21.37 4.48 -8.56
C GLY A 89 -20.30 4.41 -9.66
N ARG A 90 -19.11 4.94 -9.45
CA ARG A 90 -18.02 5.02 -10.41
C ARG A 90 -17.18 3.76 -10.41
N LYS A 91 -17.40 2.91 -11.43
CA LYS A 91 -16.72 1.61 -11.56
C LYS A 91 -15.23 1.72 -11.93
N GLU A 92 -14.78 2.87 -12.44
CA GLU A 92 -13.36 3.08 -12.78
C GLU A 92 -12.42 2.92 -11.59
N PHE A 93 -12.90 3.08 -10.35
CA PHE A 93 -12.10 2.83 -9.14
C PHE A 93 -11.99 1.34 -8.79
N LEU A 94 -12.77 0.46 -9.44
CA LEU A 94 -12.73 -0.99 -9.26
C LEU A 94 -11.89 -1.70 -10.34
N HIS A 95 -11.12 -0.97 -11.15
CA HIS A 95 -10.24 -1.56 -12.17
C HIS A 95 -8.94 -2.12 -11.61
N TYR A 96 -8.64 -1.83 -10.36
CA TYR A 96 -7.46 -2.36 -9.69
C TYR A 96 -7.70 -3.80 -9.25
N GLU A 97 -6.67 -4.63 -9.33
CA GLU A 97 -6.74 -6.02 -8.84
C GLU A 97 -6.83 -6.05 -7.30
N GLU A 98 -7.53 -7.03 -6.75
CA GLU A 98 -7.56 -7.24 -5.29
C GLU A 98 -6.21 -7.73 -4.76
N LYS A 99 -5.47 -8.47 -5.58
CA LYS A 99 -4.13 -8.96 -5.30
C LYS A 99 -3.29 -9.04 -6.57
N ILE A 100 -2.00 -8.84 -6.42
CA ILE A 100 -0.99 -9.08 -7.47
C ILE A 100 0.01 -10.10 -6.94
N ILE A 101 0.42 -11.04 -7.78
CA ILE A 101 1.50 -11.99 -7.46
C ILE A 101 2.73 -11.60 -8.27
N ILE A 102 3.85 -11.42 -7.59
CA ILE A 102 5.16 -11.15 -8.19
C ILE A 102 6.17 -12.13 -7.62
N GLU A 103 6.88 -12.86 -8.48
CA GLU A 103 7.90 -13.83 -8.06
C GLU A 103 7.38 -14.71 -6.88
N ASN A 104 8.00 -14.61 -5.71
CA ASN A 104 7.64 -15.34 -4.49
C ASN A 104 6.74 -14.56 -3.52
N ALA A 105 6.11 -13.47 -3.98
CA ALA A 105 5.36 -12.56 -3.12
C ALA A 105 3.92 -12.33 -3.62
N THR A 106 2.99 -12.34 -2.69
CA THR A 106 1.62 -11.84 -2.85
C THR A 106 1.54 -10.41 -2.34
N LEU A 107 0.88 -9.54 -3.09
CA LEU A 107 0.60 -8.15 -2.72
C LEU A 107 -0.89 -8.01 -2.48
N MET A 108 -1.29 -7.47 -1.32
CA MET A 108 -2.67 -7.15 -0.93
C MET A 108 -2.70 -5.81 -0.20
N HIS A 109 -3.86 -5.14 -0.15
CA HIS A 109 -3.91 -3.88 0.59
C HIS A 109 -3.84 -4.09 2.11
N GLY A 110 -4.57 -5.06 2.64
CA GLY A 110 -4.58 -5.37 4.07
C GLY A 110 -5.88 -5.04 4.80
N HIS A 111 -6.82 -4.33 4.18
CA HIS A 111 -8.15 -4.08 4.75
C HIS A 111 -9.03 -5.35 4.86
N GLN A 112 -8.60 -6.42 4.19
CA GLN A 112 -9.21 -7.75 4.26
C GLN A 112 -8.76 -8.55 5.49
N PHE A 113 -7.77 -8.06 6.24
CA PHE A 113 -7.20 -8.77 7.38
C PHE A 113 -8.03 -8.52 8.63
N GLU A 114 -8.12 -9.54 9.48
CA GLU A 114 -8.73 -9.42 10.79
C GLU A 114 -7.65 -9.05 11.82
N ILE A 115 -7.95 -8.07 12.67
CA ILE A 115 -7.08 -7.63 13.76
C ILE A 115 -7.91 -7.75 15.05
N ASP A 116 -7.42 -8.53 16.00
CA ASP A 116 -8.07 -8.71 17.28
C ASP A 116 -7.79 -7.54 18.26
N GLU A 117 -8.40 -7.63 19.47
CA GLU A 117 -8.26 -6.59 20.51
C GLU A 117 -6.82 -6.46 21.03
N ASP A 118 -6.00 -7.51 20.91
CA ASP A 118 -4.59 -7.54 21.30
C ASP A 118 -3.64 -7.18 20.13
N PHE A 119 -4.18 -6.69 19.01
CA PHE A 119 -3.45 -6.34 17.79
C PHE A 119 -2.75 -7.51 17.09
N HIS A 120 -3.19 -8.75 17.32
CA HIS A 120 -2.76 -9.84 16.49
C HIS A 120 -3.47 -9.79 15.15
N VAL A 121 -2.69 -9.99 14.08
CA VAL A 121 -3.20 -9.98 12.70
C VAL A 121 -3.44 -11.41 12.24
N THR A 122 -4.67 -11.69 11.81
CA THR A 122 -5.00 -12.93 11.10
C THR A 122 -4.90 -12.67 9.61
N PHE A 123 -3.88 -13.25 9.00
CA PHE A 123 -3.65 -13.11 7.56
C PHE A 123 -4.55 -14.06 6.77
N PRO A 124 -5.12 -13.63 5.62
CA PRO A 124 -5.86 -14.52 4.75
C PRO A 124 -4.93 -15.59 4.16
N PRO A 125 -5.45 -16.72 3.66
CA PRO A 125 -4.65 -17.71 2.97
C PRO A 125 -3.94 -17.14 1.75
N TYR A 126 -2.63 -17.37 1.63
CA TYR A 126 -1.82 -17.04 0.45
C TYR A 126 -0.78 -18.14 0.23
N GLU A 127 -0.39 -18.34 -1.05
CA GLU A 127 0.44 -19.50 -1.44
C GLU A 127 1.93 -19.16 -1.52
N THR A 128 2.28 -17.90 -1.71
CA THR A 128 3.67 -17.44 -1.84
C THR A 128 4.41 -17.46 -0.51
N GLN A 129 5.72 -17.27 -0.56
CA GLN A 129 6.55 -17.19 0.65
C GLN A 129 6.35 -15.85 1.38
N LEU A 130 6.12 -14.77 0.62
CA LEU A 130 5.99 -13.42 1.17
C LEU A 130 4.59 -12.87 0.93
N LEU A 131 4.10 -12.07 1.88
CA LEU A 131 2.91 -11.24 1.76
C LEU A 131 3.27 -9.79 2.05
N PHE A 132 3.11 -8.89 1.07
CA PHE A 132 3.26 -7.45 1.27
C PHE A 132 1.90 -6.78 1.36
N PHE A 133 1.77 -5.83 2.30
CA PHE A 133 0.53 -5.09 2.52
C PHE A 133 0.78 -3.68 3.07
N GLY A 134 -0.27 -2.85 3.16
CA GLY A 134 -0.29 -1.49 3.71
C GLY A 134 -1.38 -1.32 4.77
N HIS A 135 -2.33 -0.41 4.54
CA HIS A 135 -3.57 -0.19 5.28
C HIS A 135 -3.43 0.32 6.72
N SER A 136 -2.59 -0.29 7.55
CA SER A 136 -2.45 0.12 8.95
C SER A 136 -1.59 1.36 9.15
N HIS A 137 -0.92 1.85 8.10
CA HIS A 137 0.05 2.95 8.10
C HIS A 137 1.26 2.71 9.02
N ARG A 138 1.50 1.46 9.42
CA ARG A 138 2.59 1.11 10.35
C ARG A 138 3.46 0.02 9.74
N GLU A 139 4.65 0.39 9.36
CA GLU A 139 5.64 -0.55 8.84
C GLU A 139 5.93 -1.66 9.85
N ALA A 140 6.04 -2.88 9.37
CA ALA A 140 6.30 -4.03 10.21
C ALA A 140 6.74 -5.25 9.39
N ILE A 141 7.46 -6.15 10.01
CA ILE A 141 7.63 -7.55 9.58
C ILE A 141 7.00 -8.45 10.63
N TYR A 142 6.24 -9.44 10.17
CA TYR A 142 5.72 -10.50 11.00
C TYR A 142 6.36 -11.83 10.62
N ILE A 143 6.67 -12.64 11.62
CA ILE A 143 7.17 -14.01 11.49
C ILE A 143 6.24 -14.87 12.32
N ASN A 144 5.57 -15.83 11.69
CA ASN A 144 4.56 -16.66 12.36
C ASN A 144 3.50 -15.83 13.14
N GLY A 145 3.05 -14.72 12.55
CA GLY A 145 2.10 -13.80 13.16
C GLY A 145 2.67 -12.88 14.25
N VAL A 146 3.95 -12.99 14.59
CA VAL A 146 4.60 -12.17 15.62
C VAL A 146 5.34 -11.01 14.98
N ARG A 147 5.01 -9.78 15.38
CA ARG A 147 5.68 -8.57 14.91
C ARG A 147 7.14 -8.53 15.37
N THR A 148 8.05 -8.29 14.44
CA THR A 148 9.49 -8.16 14.70
C THR A 148 9.95 -6.73 14.51
N LYS A 149 11.11 -6.39 15.10
CA LYS A 149 11.72 -5.07 14.94
C LYS A 149 12.33 -4.95 13.55
N ILE A 150 12.12 -3.81 12.91
CA ILE A 150 12.77 -3.44 11.65
C ILE A 150 13.84 -2.38 11.89
N GLU A 151 14.79 -2.29 10.95
CA GLU A 151 15.73 -1.19 10.85
C GLU A 151 15.66 -0.60 9.44
N TYR A 152 15.49 0.72 9.36
CA TYR A 152 15.49 1.42 8.06
C TYR A 152 16.87 1.39 7.41
N ASN A 153 16.87 1.41 6.07
CA ASN A 153 18.07 1.44 5.22
C ASN A 153 19.00 0.21 5.38
N LYS A 154 18.50 -0.89 5.96
CA LYS A 154 19.22 -2.15 6.06
C LYS A 154 18.46 -3.25 5.35
N PRO A 155 19.08 -4.00 4.42
CA PRO A 155 18.47 -5.18 3.83
C PRO A 155 18.22 -6.26 4.89
N ILE A 156 17.02 -6.82 4.87
CA ILE A 156 16.60 -7.93 5.73
C ILE A 156 16.40 -9.13 4.80
N TYR A 157 17.09 -10.23 5.06
CA TYR A 157 16.90 -11.48 4.33
C TYR A 157 15.55 -12.11 4.69
N VAL A 158 14.78 -12.49 3.67
CA VAL A 158 13.41 -13.03 3.81
C VAL A 158 13.22 -14.34 3.01
N GLY A 159 14.30 -15.04 2.75
CA GLY A 159 14.31 -16.26 1.92
C GLY A 159 14.19 -17.57 2.69
N ASP A 160 14.19 -17.58 4.02
CA ASP A 160 14.31 -18.77 4.86
C ASP A 160 12.97 -19.28 5.41
N GLN A 161 11.92 -18.45 5.41
CA GLN A 161 10.60 -18.80 5.93
C GLN A 161 9.51 -17.91 5.34
N LYS A 162 8.26 -18.00 5.84
CA LYS A 162 7.18 -17.08 5.48
C LYS A 162 7.29 -15.77 6.25
N TYR A 163 7.07 -14.67 5.54
CA TYR A 163 7.04 -13.32 6.12
C TYR A 163 5.83 -12.55 5.62
N GLU A 164 5.19 -11.83 6.53
CA GLU A 164 4.18 -10.84 6.20
C GLU A 164 4.75 -9.44 6.50
N ILE A 165 4.69 -8.54 5.51
CA ILE A 165 5.45 -7.30 5.49
C ILE A 165 4.52 -6.13 5.23
N ASN A 166 4.31 -5.29 6.24
CA ASN A 166 3.62 -4.02 6.06
C ASN A 166 4.63 -2.96 5.63
N VAL A 167 4.39 -2.34 4.49
CA VAL A 167 5.33 -1.37 3.90
C VAL A 167 5.27 0.03 4.53
N GLY A 168 4.35 0.26 5.47
CA GLY A 168 4.07 1.59 6.01
C GLY A 168 3.20 2.43 5.07
N ALA A 169 3.19 3.75 5.24
CA ALA A 169 2.36 4.67 4.49
C ALA A 169 3.15 5.83 3.86
N VAL A 170 2.78 6.19 2.63
CA VAL A 170 3.34 7.38 1.98
C VAL A 170 2.81 8.66 2.61
N VAL A 171 1.52 8.72 2.94
CA VAL A 171 0.84 9.94 3.41
C VAL A 171 1.42 10.50 4.70
N GLU A 172 1.77 9.69 5.67
CA GLU A 172 2.19 10.15 7.00
C GLU A 172 3.71 10.21 7.14
N SER A 173 4.39 9.14 6.72
CA SER A 173 5.80 8.90 7.02
C SER A 173 6.70 8.91 5.79
N ARG A 174 6.15 8.83 4.57
CA ARG A 174 6.89 8.66 3.30
C ARG A 174 7.63 7.33 3.22
N ASP A 175 7.04 6.30 3.83
CA ASP A 175 7.59 4.96 3.83
C ASP A 175 7.35 4.26 2.50
N TRP A 176 8.26 3.37 2.17
CA TRP A 176 8.17 2.42 1.08
C TRP A 176 9.18 1.28 1.29
N CYS A 177 8.99 0.17 0.61
CA CYS A 177 9.91 -0.96 0.68
C CYS A 177 10.55 -1.24 -0.68
N LEU A 178 11.84 -1.55 -0.67
CA LEU A 178 12.55 -2.16 -1.80
C LEU A 178 12.62 -3.66 -1.57
N TYR A 179 11.98 -4.42 -2.44
CA TYR A 179 12.07 -5.88 -2.48
C TYR A 179 12.98 -6.32 -3.64
N ASP A 180 14.04 -7.05 -3.33
CA ASP A 180 14.89 -7.71 -4.31
C ASP A 180 14.58 -9.21 -4.32
N SER A 181 13.94 -9.69 -5.39
CA SER A 181 13.48 -11.08 -5.49
C SER A 181 14.61 -12.08 -5.78
N GLU A 182 15.73 -11.64 -6.29
CA GLU A 182 16.91 -12.49 -6.55
C GLU A 182 17.71 -12.69 -5.27
N GLU A 183 17.96 -11.62 -4.53
CA GLU A 183 18.66 -11.66 -3.26
C GLU A 183 17.75 -12.07 -2.08
N MET A 184 16.44 -12.16 -2.31
CA MET A 184 15.42 -12.39 -1.29
C MET A 184 15.59 -11.45 -0.10
N THR A 185 15.69 -10.15 -0.38
CA THR A 185 15.84 -9.12 0.65
C THR A 185 14.76 -8.07 0.57
N VAL A 186 14.38 -7.54 1.74
CA VAL A 186 13.49 -6.38 1.88
C VAL A 186 14.22 -5.27 2.63
N THR A 187 14.17 -4.06 2.09
CA THR A 187 14.72 -2.87 2.74
C THR A 187 13.61 -1.86 2.96
N PHE A 188 13.36 -1.50 4.21
CA PHE A 188 12.47 -0.39 4.56
C PHE A 188 13.18 0.94 4.34
N LEU A 189 12.53 1.83 3.63
CA LEU A 189 13.09 3.11 3.19
C LEU A 189 12.10 4.24 3.49
N GLN A 190 12.64 5.40 3.83
CA GLN A 190 11.85 6.60 4.12
C GLN A 190 12.42 7.80 3.39
N ALA A 191 11.59 8.47 2.57
CA ALA A 191 12.03 9.70 1.92
C ALA A 191 12.06 10.87 2.91
N ALA A 192 13.16 11.64 2.91
CA ALA A 192 13.38 12.71 3.88
C ALA A 192 12.24 13.74 3.95
N LYS A 193 11.84 14.11 5.14
CA LYS A 193 10.95 15.26 5.39
C LYS A 193 11.82 16.54 5.29
N LYS A 194 11.60 17.31 4.21
CA LYS A 194 12.20 18.65 4.08
C LYS A 194 11.39 19.67 4.86
#